data_a06b0fddd9755894461a635613d9084e
#
_entry.id   a06b0fddd9755894461a635613d9084e
#
_cell.length_a   1.000
_cell.length_b   1.000
_cell.length_c   1.000
_cell.angle_alpha   90.00
_cell.angle_beta   90.00
_cell.angle_gamma   90.00
#
_symmetry.space_group_name_H-M   'P 1'
#
loop_
_entity.id
_entity.type
_entity.pdbx_description
1 polymer ?
#
loop_
_entity_poly.entity_id
_entity_poly.type
_entity_poly.pdbx_seq_one_letter_code
_entity_poly.pdbx_strand_id
1 'polypeptide(L)'
;MRENTRRSLIILICTLLLGTLAFLGLYRWDNKYTSALSGGWGYNVLQAEPEEPAFLVDGWEFYPGQLLGPEDFASGVSAEEYTYAGQHPNFSSALGSPYGQATYRIVLENPGEAVELALYLPELLCAGRVYIGGQLAGEQGSLEPYEPLVIDGVYTFTAEGDTEIIIQCANYTHYYSGMYYPPAVGTPGGIYRLLTARMLIYGLLCFAPLALALSNLALWLIGRDKLPRRAGLLCLFFALRLSYPFLRAMGVPPVRLLYAAEDLLGAGVLLCALLLAGELSGWAVRRFHRSVAVPAGAGLCAVTLVFPMLILPHVPTLINTYGVLIFIWKLLAGLYLVFLASKIGAESALGHGLLAATGLYGLSLVISVLTANYFEPVRGAWPEEYGGFALVLGFAALMVRRSVL
;
A
#
# COMPACT_ATOMS: atom_id res chain seq x y z
N MET A 1 35.25 -11.76 -20.74
CA MET A 1 33.93 -12.29 -20.42
C MET A 1 33.76 -12.76 -18.96
N ARG A 2 34.70 -13.56 -18.40
CA ARG A 2 34.62 -14.00 -17.00
C ARG A 2 34.69 -12.90 -15.95
N GLU A 3 35.51 -11.87 -16.17
CA GLU A 3 35.72 -10.77 -15.20
C GLU A 3 34.45 -9.86 -15.10
N ASN A 4 33.87 -9.48 -16.22
CA ASN A 4 32.62 -8.68 -16.23
C ASN A 4 31.47 -9.42 -15.60
N THR A 5 31.35 -10.74 -15.84
CA THR A 5 30.31 -11.57 -15.18
C THR A 5 30.53 -11.64 -13.66
N ARG A 6 31.76 -11.74 -13.20
CA ARG A 6 32.11 -11.74 -11.78
C ARG A 6 31.77 -10.39 -11.12
N ARG A 7 32.09 -9.27 -11.78
CA ARG A 7 31.73 -7.92 -11.30
C ARG A 7 30.23 -7.73 -11.21
N SER A 8 29.48 -8.11 -12.26
CA SER A 8 28.00 -8.05 -12.23
C SER A 8 27.41 -8.85 -11.07
N LEU A 9 27.92 -10.05 -10.83
CA LEU A 9 27.45 -10.91 -9.73
C LEU A 9 27.77 -10.29 -8.36
N ILE A 10 28.96 -9.73 -8.16
CA ILE A 10 29.32 -9.05 -6.92
C ILE A 10 28.39 -7.86 -6.67
N ILE A 11 28.17 -7.00 -7.67
CA ILE A 11 27.27 -5.85 -7.54
C ILE A 11 25.86 -6.29 -7.20
N LEU A 12 25.34 -7.33 -7.86
CA LEU A 12 24.02 -7.87 -7.56
C LEU A 12 23.95 -8.37 -6.11
N ILE A 13 24.91 -9.18 -5.66
CA ILE A 13 24.94 -9.68 -4.28
C ILE A 13 25.00 -8.52 -3.28
N CYS A 14 25.87 -7.54 -3.49
CA CYS A 14 25.95 -6.35 -2.63
C CYS A 14 24.61 -5.58 -2.61
N THR A 15 23.97 -5.41 -3.78
CA THR A 15 22.65 -4.75 -3.88
C THR A 15 21.58 -5.50 -3.09
N LEU A 16 21.52 -6.83 -3.24
CA LEU A 16 20.54 -7.65 -2.52
C LEU A 16 20.78 -7.60 -1.00
N LEU A 17 22.04 -7.66 -0.56
CA LEU A 17 22.38 -7.55 0.86
C LEU A 17 22.03 -6.17 1.43
N LEU A 18 22.42 -5.09 0.74
CA LEU A 18 22.09 -3.73 1.18
C LEU A 18 20.60 -3.46 1.15
N GLY A 19 19.88 -3.95 0.13
CA GLY A 19 18.43 -3.85 0.05
C GLY A 19 17.73 -4.59 1.19
N THR A 20 18.22 -5.78 1.56
CA THR A 20 17.68 -6.53 2.71
C THR A 20 17.96 -5.81 4.02
N LEU A 21 19.17 -5.25 4.21
CA LEU A 21 19.48 -4.46 5.41
C LEU A 21 18.63 -3.18 5.50
N ALA A 22 18.43 -2.50 4.38
CA ALA A 22 17.55 -1.33 4.33
C ALA A 22 16.10 -1.70 4.69
N PHE A 23 15.61 -2.85 4.20
CA PHE A 23 14.29 -3.37 4.59
C PHE A 23 14.22 -3.70 6.09
N LEU A 24 15.23 -4.29 6.70
CA LEU A 24 15.24 -4.55 8.14
C LEU A 24 15.15 -3.24 8.95
N GLY A 25 15.82 -2.18 8.48
CA GLY A 25 15.68 -0.84 9.04
C GLY A 25 14.23 -0.30 8.92
N LEU A 26 13.66 -0.43 7.71
CA LEU A 26 12.29 -0.04 7.43
C LEU A 26 11.28 -0.83 8.27
N TYR A 27 11.47 -2.14 8.38
CA TYR A 27 10.65 -3.04 9.19
C TYR A 27 10.58 -2.59 10.66
N ARG A 28 11.70 -2.13 11.21
CA ARG A 28 11.75 -1.67 12.61
C ARG A 28 11.15 -0.27 12.79
N TRP A 29 11.33 0.61 11.80
CA TRP A 29 10.94 2.02 11.91
C TRP A 29 9.52 2.29 11.43
N ASP A 30 9.08 1.60 10.37
CA ASP A 30 7.83 1.87 9.66
C ASP A 30 6.99 0.60 9.51
N ASN A 31 6.52 0.08 10.63
CA ASN A 31 5.68 -1.12 10.62
C ASN A 31 4.60 -1.01 11.69
N LYS A 32 3.35 -1.26 11.34
CA LYS A 32 2.22 -1.20 12.29
C LYS A 32 2.44 -2.06 13.53
N TYR A 33 3.03 -3.23 13.36
CA TYR A 33 3.26 -4.18 14.47
C TYR A 33 4.35 -3.74 15.44
N THR A 34 5.28 -2.86 15.04
CA THR A 34 6.33 -2.31 15.92
C THR A 34 5.98 -0.93 16.47
N SER A 35 4.93 -0.30 15.95
CA SER A 35 4.46 1.03 16.35
C SER A 35 3.11 0.99 17.07
N ALA A 36 2.61 -0.21 17.40
CA ALA A 36 1.36 -0.40 18.10
C ALA A 36 1.44 0.09 19.54
N LEU A 37 0.34 0.68 20.05
CA LEU A 37 0.14 0.89 21.48
C LEU A 37 0.05 -0.46 22.22
N SER A 38 0.54 -0.46 23.45
CA SER A 38 0.34 -1.60 24.35
C SER A 38 -1.11 -1.66 24.79
N GLY A 39 -1.79 -2.75 24.48
CA GLY A 39 -3.19 -2.92 24.83
C GLY A 39 -3.66 -4.35 24.53
N GLY A 40 -4.93 -4.57 24.76
CA GLY A 40 -5.62 -5.83 24.46
C GLY A 40 -6.97 -5.88 25.18
N TRP A 41 -7.90 -6.73 24.71
CA TRP A 41 -9.18 -6.97 25.37
C TRP A 41 -10.06 -5.70 25.56
N GLY A 42 -10.11 -4.84 24.54
CA GLY A 42 -10.94 -3.62 24.56
C GLY A 42 -10.22 -2.38 25.14
N TYR A 43 -8.97 -2.49 25.59
CA TYR A 43 -8.22 -1.40 26.20
C TYR A 43 -6.87 -1.16 25.54
N ASN A 44 -6.51 0.12 25.40
CA ASN A 44 -5.16 0.56 25.06
C ASN A 44 -4.75 1.67 26.03
N VAL A 45 -3.51 1.59 26.54
CA VAL A 45 -2.97 2.55 27.51
C VAL A 45 -2.15 3.60 26.78
N LEU A 46 -2.47 4.88 26.98
CA LEU A 46 -1.65 5.99 26.51
C LEU A 46 -0.32 6.02 27.26
N GLN A 47 0.77 6.14 26.53
CA GLN A 47 2.07 6.43 27.14
C GLN A 47 2.14 7.91 27.56
N ALA A 48 2.90 8.19 28.60
CA ALA A 48 2.93 9.49 29.29
C ALA A 48 3.28 10.71 28.41
N GLU A 49 3.84 10.52 27.23
CA GLU A 49 4.13 11.59 26.26
C GLU A 49 3.81 11.14 24.84
N PRO A 50 2.58 11.36 24.34
CA PRO A 50 2.17 10.97 23.00
C PRO A 50 2.65 11.95 21.91
N GLU A 51 3.88 12.46 22.00
CA GLU A 51 4.43 13.34 20.95
C GLU A 51 4.57 12.63 19.60
N GLU A 52 4.92 11.34 19.62
CA GLU A 52 4.88 10.50 18.43
C GLU A 52 3.54 9.78 18.33
N PRO A 53 2.85 9.81 17.16
CA PRO A 53 1.62 9.06 16.97
C PRO A 53 1.83 7.56 17.19
N ALA A 54 0.96 6.97 18.00
CA ALA A 54 0.89 5.54 18.22
C ALA A 54 -0.33 4.94 17.50
N PHE A 55 -0.23 3.69 17.07
CA PHE A 55 -1.23 3.04 16.26
C PHE A 55 -2.09 2.08 17.09
N LEU A 56 -3.40 2.22 16.97
CA LEU A 56 -4.41 1.36 17.61
C LEU A 56 -4.59 0.10 16.75
N VAL A 57 -3.63 -0.82 16.84
CA VAL A 57 -3.59 -2.01 15.97
C VAL A 57 -4.47 -3.12 16.51
N ASP A 58 -4.41 -3.41 17.80
CA ASP A 58 -4.97 -4.61 18.42
C ASP A 58 -5.92 -4.27 19.58
N GLY A 59 -6.70 -5.26 20.01
CA GLY A 59 -7.57 -5.13 21.17
C GLY A 59 -8.93 -4.48 20.89
N TRP A 60 -9.35 -4.34 19.65
CA TRP A 60 -10.67 -3.83 19.30
C TRP A 60 -11.76 -4.85 19.63
N GLU A 61 -12.76 -4.43 20.39
CA GLU A 61 -14.02 -5.15 20.46
C GLU A 61 -14.72 -5.07 19.10
N PHE A 62 -15.29 -6.19 18.63
CA PHE A 62 -15.92 -6.28 17.32
C PHE A 62 -17.34 -6.84 17.44
N TYR A 63 -18.29 -6.16 16.83
CA TYR A 63 -19.72 -6.45 16.89
C TYR A 63 -20.26 -6.61 15.46
N PRO A 64 -20.14 -7.82 14.86
CA PRO A 64 -20.60 -8.07 13.50
C PRO A 64 -22.12 -7.96 13.38
N GLY A 65 -22.59 -7.36 12.29
CA GLY A 65 -24.01 -7.21 12.00
C GLY A 65 -24.72 -6.10 12.77
N GLN A 66 -24.03 -5.37 13.67
CA GLN A 66 -24.64 -4.40 14.57
C GLN A 66 -24.04 -3.00 14.36
N LEU A 67 -24.90 -1.96 14.42
CA LEU A 67 -24.49 -0.55 14.53
C LEU A 67 -24.80 -0.08 15.95
N LEU A 68 -23.83 -0.22 16.85
CA LEU A 68 -23.96 0.14 18.26
C LEU A 68 -23.41 1.53 18.52
N GLY A 69 -24.18 2.34 19.22
CA GLY A 69 -23.79 3.67 19.67
C GLY A 69 -23.44 3.72 21.16
N PRO A 70 -23.06 4.90 21.68
CA PRO A 70 -22.70 5.07 23.10
C PRO A 70 -23.78 4.62 24.09
N GLU A 71 -25.05 4.81 23.74
CA GLU A 71 -26.20 4.45 24.60
C GLU A 71 -26.33 2.92 24.75
N ASP A 72 -25.99 2.16 23.68
CA ASP A 72 -26.04 0.70 23.70
C ASP A 72 -24.96 0.16 24.67
N PHE A 73 -23.75 0.71 24.61
CA PHE A 73 -22.67 0.32 25.50
C PHE A 73 -22.92 0.71 26.95
N ALA A 74 -23.57 1.84 27.19
CA ALA A 74 -24.02 2.24 28.54
C ALA A 74 -25.03 1.23 29.11
N SER A 75 -25.78 0.50 28.28
CA SER A 75 -26.72 -0.56 28.69
C SER A 75 -26.05 -1.90 29.00
N GLY A 76 -24.72 -2.04 28.79
CA GLY A 76 -23.94 -3.20 29.17
C GLY A 76 -23.80 -4.28 28.08
N VAL A 77 -23.76 -3.91 26.83
CA VAL A 77 -23.47 -4.83 25.71
C VAL A 77 -22.04 -5.37 25.87
N SER A 78 -21.89 -6.70 25.82
CA SER A 78 -20.58 -7.37 25.92
C SER A 78 -20.03 -7.68 24.53
N ALA A 79 -18.68 -7.68 24.42
CA ALA A 79 -17.99 -7.99 23.17
C ALA A 79 -18.28 -9.43 22.72
N GLU A 80 -18.59 -9.60 21.42
CA GLU A 80 -18.72 -10.92 20.79
C GLU A 80 -17.36 -11.47 20.39
N GLU A 81 -16.46 -10.61 19.91
CA GLU A 81 -15.14 -10.96 19.43
C GLU A 81 -14.16 -9.81 19.69
N TYR A 82 -12.87 -10.14 19.83
CA TYR A 82 -11.79 -9.17 19.81
C TYR A 82 -10.99 -9.32 18.52
N THR A 83 -10.64 -8.18 17.89
CA THR A 83 -10.00 -8.15 16.60
C THR A 83 -8.83 -7.16 16.55
N TYR A 84 -8.03 -7.25 15.49
CA TYR A 84 -7.01 -6.26 15.18
C TYR A 84 -7.27 -5.61 13.80
N ALA A 85 -6.77 -4.40 13.59
CA ALA A 85 -6.93 -3.68 12.34
C ALA A 85 -6.38 -4.51 11.15
N GLY A 86 -7.23 -4.81 10.18
CA GLY A 86 -6.93 -5.65 9.01
C GLY A 86 -7.17 -7.15 9.20
N GLN A 87 -7.63 -7.63 10.37
CA GLN A 87 -8.03 -9.03 10.55
C GLN A 87 -9.22 -9.41 9.65
N HIS A 88 -10.16 -8.49 9.52
CA HIS A 88 -11.31 -8.64 8.64
C HIS A 88 -11.16 -7.67 7.44
N PRO A 89 -10.50 -8.10 6.33
CA PRO A 89 -10.35 -7.26 5.14
C PRO A 89 -11.69 -6.97 4.44
N ASN A 90 -12.73 -7.68 4.85
CA ASN A 90 -14.15 -7.47 4.57
C ASN A 90 -14.98 -8.22 5.62
N PHE A 91 -16.30 -8.06 5.61
CA PHE A 91 -17.19 -8.72 6.57
C PHE A 91 -17.45 -10.21 6.29
N SER A 92 -16.89 -10.79 5.20
CA SER A 92 -17.19 -12.18 4.81
C SER A 92 -16.83 -13.21 5.87
N SER A 93 -15.76 -13.00 6.62
CA SER A 93 -15.34 -13.93 7.68
C SER A 93 -16.31 -13.94 8.87
N ALA A 94 -16.93 -12.81 9.16
CA ALA A 94 -17.85 -12.66 10.30
C ALA A 94 -19.32 -12.83 9.90
N LEU A 95 -19.72 -12.35 8.71
CA LEU A 95 -21.11 -12.31 8.26
C LEU A 95 -21.42 -13.28 7.11
N GLY A 96 -20.42 -13.98 6.55
CA GLY A 96 -20.58 -14.81 5.35
C GLY A 96 -20.79 -14.00 4.05
N SER A 97 -20.74 -12.68 4.12
CA SER A 97 -20.90 -11.72 3.02
C SER A 97 -19.99 -10.53 3.24
N PRO A 98 -19.36 -9.95 2.19
CA PRO A 98 -18.61 -8.69 2.32
C PRO A 98 -19.54 -7.50 2.58
N TYR A 99 -20.84 -7.68 2.39
CA TYR A 99 -21.88 -6.68 2.61
C TYR A 99 -22.53 -6.85 3.97
N GLY A 100 -22.76 -5.75 4.66
CA GLY A 100 -23.34 -5.70 5.97
C GLY A 100 -22.84 -4.51 6.77
N GLN A 101 -22.90 -4.63 8.07
CA GLN A 101 -22.52 -3.58 9.02
C GLN A 101 -21.74 -4.19 10.19
N ALA A 102 -20.96 -3.38 10.87
CA ALA A 102 -20.25 -3.78 12.08
C ALA A 102 -19.89 -2.55 12.93
N THR A 103 -19.65 -2.77 14.21
CA THR A 103 -19.13 -1.77 15.13
C THR A 103 -17.80 -2.26 15.71
N TYR A 104 -16.83 -1.37 15.77
CA TYR A 104 -15.54 -1.53 16.46
C TYR A 104 -15.54 -0.60 17.67
N ARG A 105 -15.09 -1.09 18.82
CA ARG A 105 -14.99 -0.31 20.04
C ARG A 105 -13.66 -0.54 20.72
N ILE A 106 -13.10 0.51 21.29
CA ILE A 106 -11.90 0.43 22.13
C ILE A 106 -11.96 1.52 23.20
N VAL A 107 -11.40 1.26 24.35
CA VAL A 107 -11.23 2.26 25.42
C VAL A 107 -9.76 2.66 25.47
N LEU A 108 -9.52 3.95 25.39
CA LEU A 108 -8.21 4.56 25.52
C LEU A 108 -8.04 5.05 26.96
N GLU A 109 -7.23 4.35 27.75
CA GLU A 109 -6.93 4.71 29.11
C GLU A 109 -5.85 5.80 29.15
N ASN A 110 -6.15 6.95 29.71
CA ASN A 110 -5.19 8.00 30.01
C ASN A 110 -4.93 8.06 31.53
N PRO A 111 -3.81 7.48 32.02
CA PRO A 111 -3.49 7.51 33.46
C PRO A 111 -2.96 8.87 33.93
N GLY A 112 -2.75 9.83 33.01
CA GLY A 112 -2.20 11.15 33.28
C GLY A 112 -3.25 12.24 33.45
N GLU A 113 -2.80 13.48 33.32
CA GLU A 113 -3.68 14.65 33.27
C GLU A 113 -4.45 14.70 31.94
N ALA A 114 -5.53 15.49 31.89
CA ALA A 114 -6.29 15.72 30.66
C ALA A 114 -5.38 16.26 29.55
N VAL A 115 -5.40 15.65 28.40
CA VAL A 115 -4.54 15.99 27.26
C VAL A 115 -5.35 16.11 25.97
N GLU A 116 -5.03 17.12 25.15
CA GLU A 116 -5.62 17.26 23.81
C GLU A 116 -4.96 16.29 22.84
N LEU A 117 -5.76 15.44 22.24
CA LEU A 117 -5.36 14.42 21.29
C LEU A 117 -6.11 14.57 19.96
N ALA A 118 -5.58 13.91 18.94
CA ALA A 118 -6.25 13.70 17.67
C ALA A 118 -6.23 12.21 17.32
N LEU A 119 -7.38 11.70 16.88
CA LEU A 119 -7.51 10.41 16.25
C LEU A 119 -7.43 10.59 14.73
N TYR A 120 -6.41 10.02 14.10
CA TYR A 120 -6.35 9.82 12.67
C TYR A 120 -7.01 8.48 12.35
N LEU A 121 -8.10 8.51 11.61
CA LEU A 121 -8.77 7.32 11.09
C LEU A 121 -8.55 7.25 9.58
N PRO A 122 -7.78 6.26 9.09
CA PRO A 122 -7.68 6.00 7.67
C PRO A 122 -9.04 5.60 7.07
N GLU A 123 -9.11 5.59 5.75
CA GLU A 123 -10.29 5.16 5.02
C GLU A 123 -10.87 3.83 5.51
N LEU A 124 -12.18 3.75 5.65
CA LEU A 124 -12.89 2.53 6.02
C LEU A 124 -13.35 1.70 4.81
N LEU A 125 -13.11 2.20 3.59
CA LEU A 125 -13.56 1.59 2.32
C LEU A 125 -15.09 1.41 2.22
N CYS A 126 -15.85 2.09 3.08
CA CYS A 126 -17.30 2.02 3.21
C CYS A 126 -17.85 3.32 3.81
N ALA A 127 -19.12 3.35 4.23
CA ALA A 127 -19.62 4.43 5.08
C ALA A 127 -19.27 4.15 6.53
N GLY A 128 -18.91 5.19 7.30
CA GLY A 128 -18.60 5.05 8.71
C GLY A 128 -18.97 6.27 9.55
N ARG A 129 -19.15 6.03 10.85
CA ARG A 129 -19.43 7.05 11.86
C ARG A 129 -18.56 6.81 13.07
N VAL A 130 -18.02 7.89 13.63
CA VAL A 130 -17.05 7.86 14.73
C VAL A 130 -17.62 8.59 15.93
N TYR A 131 -17.63 7.93 17.08
CA TYR A 131 -17.90 8.53 18.37
C TYR A 131 -16.64 8.49 19.23
N ILE A 132 -16.40 9.55 20.00
CA ILE A 132 -15.30 9.67 20.95
C ILE A 132 -15.84 10.25 22.24
N GLY A 133 -15.63 9.58 23.38
CA GLY A 133 -16.13 10.02 24.67
C GLY A 133 -17.67 10.18 24.70
N GLY A 134 -18.38 9.32 24.00
CA GLY A 134 -19.84 9.35 23.90
C GLY A 134 -20.42 10.38 22.93
N GLN A 135 -19.59 11.22 22.29
CA GLN A 135 -20.03 12.25 21.37
C GLN A 135 -19.70 11.90 19.92
N LEU A 136 -20.58 12.29 18.97
CA LEU A 136 -20.32 12.16 17.55
C LEU A 136 -19.14 13.05 17.14
N ALA A 137 -18.01 12.44 16.78
CA ALA A 137 -16.81 13.14 16.32
C ALA A 137 -16.85 13.45 14.82
N GLY A 138 -17.47 12.53 14.01
CA GLY A 138 -17.63 12.75 12.58
C GLY A 138 -18.08 11.53 11.80
N GLU A 139 -18.18 11.69 10.50
CA GLU A 139 -18.62 10.66 9.56
C GLU A 139 -17.71 10.60 8.34
N GLN A 140 -17.54 9.40 7.80
CA GLN A 140 -16.91 9.13 6.51
C GLN A 140 -18.01 8.61 5.55
N GLY A 141 -18.59 9.51 4.75
CA GLY A 141 -19.82 9.24 4.04
C GLY A 141 -21.06 9.32 4.94
N SER A 142 -22.11 8.59 4.62
CA SER A 142 -23.35 8.52 5.43
C SER A 142 -23.81 7.08 5.58
N LEU A 143 -24.28 6.72 6.79
CA LEU A 143 -24.87 5.41 7.04
C LEU A 143 -26.36 5.39 6.60
N GLU A 144 -27.07 6.49 6.78
CA GLU A 144 -28.50 6.65 6.47
C GLU A 144 -28.80 8.04 5.90
N PRO A 145 -29.13 8.17 4.60
CA PRO A 145 -29.05 7.13 3.56
C PRO A 145 -27.64 6.66 3.33
N TYR A 146 -27.45 5.40 2.89
CA TYR A 146 -26.13 4.85 2.66
C TYR A 146 -25.42 5.55 1.49
N GLU A 147 -24.38 6.31 1.79
CA GLU A 147 -23.51 6.99 0.84
C GLU A 147 -22.04 6.77 1.23
N PRO A 148 -21.36 5.76 0.65
CA PRO A 148 -20.00 5.46 1.00
C PRO A 148 -19.02 6.53 0.47
N LEU A 149 -18.01 6.88 1.27
CA LEU A 149 -16.97 7.82 0.91
C LEU A 149 -15.60 7.32 1.37
N VAL A 150 -14.64 7.28 0.44
CA VAL A 150 -13.25 6.97 0.75
C VAL A 150 -12.53 8.27 1.10
N ILE A 151 -12.30 8.47 2.39
CA ILE A 151 -11.63 9.67 2.94
C ILE A 151 -10.93 9.31 4.25
N ASP A 152 -9.82 9.99 4.52
CA ASP A 152 -9.18 9.96 5.84
C ASP A 152 -9.86 10.96 6.78
N GLY A 153 -10.07 10.57 8.04
CA GLY A 153 -10.60 11.43 9.10
C GLY A 153 -9.53 11.83 10.11
N VAL A 154 -9.60 13.06 10.62
CA VAL A 154 -8.82 13.52 11.78
C VAL A 154 -9.78 14.18 12.75
N TYR A 155 -9.90 13.62 13.95
CA TYR A 155 -10.86 14.05 14.96
C TYR A 155 -10.11 14.44 16.23
N THR A 156 -10.24 15.70 16.67
CA THR A 156 -9.62 16.19 17.91
C THR A 156 -10.55 15.99 19.09
N PHE A 157 -9.99 15.62 20.25
CA PHE A 157 -10.71 15.37 21.49
C PHE A 157 -9.80 15.59 22.70
N THR A 158 -10.39 15.75 23.86
CA THR A 158 -9.65 15.77 25.14
C THR A 158 -9.78 14.41 25.80
N ALA A 159 -8.63 13.75 26.05
CA ALA A 159 -8.59 12.50 26.78
C ALA A 159 -8.41 12.80 28.27
N GLU A 160 -9.45 12.53 29.06
CA GLU A 160 -9.46 12.65 30.52
C GLU A 160 -9.92 11.31 31.11
N GLY A 161 -8.98 10.56 31.72
CA GLY A 161 -9.24 9.18 32.15
C GLY A 161 -9.55 8.27 30.95
N ASP A 162 -10.52 7.39 31.12
CA ASP A 162 -10.95 6.43 30.11
C ASP A 162 -11.77 7.12 29.00
N THR A 163 -11.27 7.08 27.79
CA THR A 163 -11.95 7.66 26.62
C THR A 163 -12.38 6.55 25.67
N GLU A 164 -13.68 6.37 25.48
CA GLU A 164 -14.25 5.39 24.57
C GLU A 164 -14.19 5.89 23.12
N ILE A 165 -13.77 5.03 22.19
CA ILE A 165 -13.78 5.26 20.74
C ILE A 165 -14.65 4.18 20.11
N ILE A 166 -15.69 4.59 19.38
CA ILE A 166 -16.60 3.69 18.67
C ILE A 166 -16.57 4.06 17.18
N ILE A 167 -16.39 3.04 16.33
CA ILE A 167 -16.39 3.19 14.87
C ILE A 167 -17.46 2.27 14.31
N GLN A 168 -18.56 2.86 13.82
CA GLN A 168 -19.59 2.16 13.08
C GLN A 168 -19.25 2.13 11.60
N CYS A 169 -19.44 0.98 10.95
CA CYS A 169 -19.17 0.77 9.53
C CYS A 169 -20.35 0.08 8.85
N ALA A 170 -20.75 0.55 7.67
CA ALA A 170 -21.72 -0.15 6.82
C ALA A 170 -21.21 -0.20 5.36
N ASN A 171 -21.30 -1.39 4.74
CA ASN A 171 -20.88 -1.64 3.38
C ASN A 171 -21.93 -2.42 2.60
N TYR A 172 -22.39 -1.86 1.49
CA TYR A 172 -23.35 -2.52 0.59
C TYR A 172 -22.93 -2.48 -0.88
N THR A 173 -21.72 -1.98 -1.17
CA THR A 173 -21.27 -1.74 -2.57
C THR A 173 -19.92 -2.32 -2.92
N HIS A 174 -19.04 -2.56 -1.96
CA HIS A 174 -17.67 -2.93 -2.22
C HIS A 174 -17.28 -4.28 -1.59
N TYR A 175 -16.29 -4.98 -2.15
CA TYR A 175 -15.78 -6.26 -1.62
C TYR A 175 -14.71 -6.10 -0.52
N TYR A 176 -14.19 -4.89 -0.29
CA TYR A 176 -13.43 -4.51 0.89
C TYR A 176 -14.32 -3.66 1.80
N SER A 177 -14.14 -3.76 3.11
CA SER A 177 -14.95 -3.01 4.07
C SER A 177 -14.37 -3.04 5.48
N GLY A 178 -14.75 -2.05 6.28
CA GLY A 178 -14.39 -1.97 7.68
C GLY A 178 -12.98 -1.43 7.92
N MET A 179 -12.50 -1.61 9.14
CA MET A 179 -11.22 -1.07 9.60
C MET A 179 -10.04 -1.93 9.10
N TYR A 180 -9.59 -1.65 7.88
CA TYR A 180 -8.46 -2.34 7.27
C TYR A 180 -7.13 -1.80 7.81
N TYR A 181 -6.99 -0.46 7.84
CA TYR A 181 -5.79 0.21 8.33
C TYR A 181 -5.95 0.64 9.79
N PRO A 182 -4.88 0.57 10.61
CA PRO A 182 -4.97 0.94 12.00
C PRO A 182 -5.16 2.46 12.16
N PRO A 183 -6.10 2.90 12.99
CA PRO A 183 -6.15 4.28 13.44
C PRO A 183 -4.89 4.66 14.22
N ALA A 184 -4.53 5.94 14.21
CA ALA A 184 -3.44 6.47 15.00
C ALA A 184 -3.94 7.55 15.96
N VAL A 185 -3.38 7.57 17.18
CA VAL A 185 -3.66 8.58 18.20
C VAL A 185 -2.37 9.26 18.62
N GLY A 186 -2.45 10.56 18.85
CA GLY A 186 -1.32 11.38 19.29
C GLY A 186 -1.73 12.83 19.46
N THR A 187 -0.77 13.70 19.80
CA THR A 187 -1.06 15.14 19.79
C THR A 187 -1.47 15.61 18.39
N PRO A 188 -2.32 16.62 18.24
CA PRO A 188 -2.70 17.15 16.93
C PRO A 188 -1.49 17.48 16.06
N GLY A 189 -0.45 18.09 16.64
CA GLY A 189 0.81 18.37 15.94
C GLY A 189 1.56 17.11 15.49
N GLY A 190 1.55 16.06 16.30
CA GLY A 190 2.12 14.74 15.96
C GLY A 190 1.43 14.08 14.77
N ILE A 191 0.09 14.05 14.80
CA ILE A 191 -0.72 13.50 13.70
C ILE A 191 -0.48 14.28 12.40
N TYR A 192 -0.49 15.62 12.44
CA TYR A 192 -0.23 16.43 11.24
C TYR A 192 1.20 16.26 10.71
N ARG A 193 2.21 16.07 11.58
CA ARG A 193 3.58 15.73 11.14
C ARG A 193 3.62 14.39 10.43
N LEU A 194 2.95 13.35 10.97
CA LEU A 194 2.84 12.04 10.36
C LEU A 194 2.23 12.12 8.95
N LEU A 195 1.08 12.78 8.81
CA LEU A 195 0.37 12.93 7.54
C LEU A 195 1.19 13.74 6.54
N THR A 196 1.82 14.83 6.97
CA THR A 196 2.67 15.66 6.11
C THR A 196 3.88 14.88 5.61
N ALA A 197 4.57 14.16 6.49
CA ALA A 197 5.72 13.33 6.09
C ALA A 197 5.32 12.26 5.07
N ARG A 198 4.18 11.59 5.28
CA ARG A 198 3.62 10.60 4.36
C ARG A 198 3.30 11.22 3.00
N MET A 199 2.63 12.38 2.99
CA MET A 199 2.30 13.10 1.75
C MET A 199 3.54 13.59 0.99
N LEU A 200 4.61 13.99 1.69
CA LEU A 200 5.89 14.36 1.06
C LEU A 200 6.57 13.14 0.41
N ILE A 201 6.57 11.98 1.07
CA ILE A 201 7.11 10.74 0.51
C ILE A 201 6.34 10.38 -0.76
N TYR A 202 5.02 10.27 -0.69
CA TYR A 202 4.20 9.94 -1.87
C TYR A 202 4.26 11.03 -2.95
N GLY A 203 4.42 12.31 -2.56
CA GLY A 203 4.66 13.42 -3.49
C GLY A 203 5.92 13.21 -4.33
N LEU A 204 7.02 12.86 -3.68
CA LEU A 204 8.27 12.53 -4.37
C LEU A 204 8.11 11.31 -5.29
N LEU A 205 7.54 10.22 -4.74
CA LEU A 205 7.35 8.96 -5.46
C LEU A 205 6.36 9.06 -6.62
N CYS A 206 5.44 10.02 -6.62
CA CYS A 206 4.45 10.25 -7.67
C CYS A 206 4.90 11.30 -8.69
N PHE A 207 5.25 12.51 -8.24
CA PHE A 207 5.46 13.65 -9.16
C PHE A 207 6.79 13.59 -9.89
N ALA A 208 7.86 13.06 -9.30
CA ALA A 208 9.13 12.88 -10.01
C ALA A 208 9.00 11.87 -11.17
N PRO A 209 8.42 10.65 -10.97
CA PRO A 209 8.12 9.76 -12.09
C PRO A 209 7.16 10.36 -13.12
N LEU A 210 6.17 11.15 -12.71
CA LEU A 210 5.24 11.80 -13.64
C LEU A 210 5.99 12.78 -14.57
N ALA A 211 6.88 13.60 -14.05
CA ALA A 211 7.71 14.49 -14.86
C ALA A 211 8.62 13.70 -15.83
N LEU A 212 9.20 12.58 -15.37
CA LEU A 212 10.00 11.67 -16.20
C LEU A 212 9.13 10.98 -17.27
N ALA A 213 7.88 10.64 -16.95
CA ALA A 213 6.94 10.07 -17.92
C ALA A 213 6.68 11.05 -19.06
N LEU A 214 6.35 12.30 -18.74
CA LEU A 214 6.08 13.33 -19.73
C LEU A 214 7.29 13.56 -20.64
N SER A 215 8.51 13.66 -20.06
CA SER A 215 9.75 13.83 -20.81
C SER A 215 10.02 12.65 -21.76
N ASN A 216 9.90 11.41 -21.27
CA ASN A 216 10.14 10.21 -22.08
C ASN A 216 9.09 10.01 -23.18
N LEU A 217 7.82 10.32 -22.90
CA LEU A 217 6.76 10.24 -23.89
C LEU A 217 6.92 11.32 -24.97
N ALA A 218 7.39 12.53 -24.62
CA ALA A 218 7.74 13.56 -25.57
C ALA A 218 8.91 13.12 -26.49
N LEU A 219 9.99 12.55 -25.93
CA LEU A 219 11.09 11.96 -26.71
C LEU A 219 10.59 10.85 -27.65
N TRP A 220 9.66 10.00 -27.21
CA TRP A 220 9.05 9.00 -28.07
C TRP A 220 8.24 9.63 -29.22
N LEU A 221 7.46 10.66 -28.95
CA LEU A 221 6.67 11.32 -29.99
C LEU A 221 7.55 11.91 -31.12
N ILE A 222 8.73 12.42 -30.77
CA ILE A 222 9.69 13.00 -31.71
C ILE A 222 10.47 11.90 -32.44
N GLY A 223 11.09 10.99 -31.70
CA GLY A 223 12.03 10.00 -32.26
C GLY A 223 11.42 8.65 -32.63
N ARG A 224 10.18 8.37 -32.21
CA ARG A 224 9.46 7.08 -32.40
C ARG A 224 10.22 5.84 -31.89
N ASP A 225 11.23 6.02 -31.05
CA ASP A 225 11.99 4.92 -30.44
C ASP A 225 11.14 4.18 -29.40
N LYS A 226 11.31 2.86 -29.35
CA LYS A 226 10.55 1.98 -28.45
C LYS A 226 10.98 2.14 -26.97
N LEU A 227 12.25 2.46 -26.73
CA LEU A 227 12.81 2.51 -25.39
C LEU A 227 12.26 3.69 -24.58
N PRO A 228 12.28 4.96 -25.08
CA PRO A 228 11.61 6.06 -24.39
C PRO A 228 10.11 5.81 -24.15
N ARG A 229 9.40 5.19 -25.10
CA ARG A 229 8.00 4.84 -24.92
C ARG A 229 7.80 3.91 -23.72
N ARG A 230 8.58 2.82 -23.61
CA ARG A 230 8.47 1.86 -22.51
C ARG A 230 8.87 2.46 -21.18
N ALA A 231 9.96 3.24 -21.15
CA ALA A 231 10.38 3.97 -19.95
C ALA A 231 9.32 5.01 -19.52
N GLY A 232 8.75 5.75 -20.48
CA GLY A 232 7.65 6.69 -20.22
C GLY A 232 6.40 6.01 -19.66
N LEU A 233 6.01 4.86 -20.20
CA LEU A 233 4.88 4.07 -19.69
C LEU A 233 5.18 3.49 -18.30
N LEU A 234 6.39 3.00 -18.03
CA LEU A 234 6.80 2.59 -16.69
C LEU A 234 6.60 3.71 -15.68
N CYS A 235 7.15 4.89 -15.99
CA CYS A 235 7.05 6.06 -15.13
C CYS A 235 5.61 6.52 -14.95
N LEU A 236 4.80 6.52 -16.02
CA LEU A 236 3.39 6.92 -15.97
C LEU A 236 2.56 5.97 -15.10
N PHE A 237 2.66 4.66 -15.33
CA PHE A 237 1.91 3.68 -14.54
C PHE A 237 2.32 3.72 -13.07
N PHE A 238 3.62 3.87 -12.82
CA PHE A 238 4.13 4.01 -11.45
C PHE A 238 3.58 5.28 -10.77
N ALA A 239 3.64 6.43 -11.43
CA ALA A 239 3.11 7.69 -10.89
C ALA A 239 1.61 7.62 -10.62
N LEU A 240 0.83 7.10 -11.58
CA LEU A 240 -0.62 6.97 -11.43
C LEU A 240 -1.00 6.01 -10.29
N ARG A 241 -0.28 4.89 -10.14
CA ARG A 241 -0.49 3.98 -9.02
C ARG A 241 -0.29 4.68 -7.68
N LEU A 242 0.75 5.51 -7.55
CA LEU A 242 1.09 6.21 -6.30
C LEU A 242 0.32 7.53 -6.11
N SER A 243 -0.62 7.86 -6.98
CA SER A 243 -1.49 9.03 -6.83
C SER A 243 -2.64 8.82 -5.84
N TYR A 244 -2.92 7.57 -5.45
CA TYR A 244 -4.07 7.20 -4.62
C TYR A 244 -4.15 7.97 -3.28
N PRO A 245 -3.08 8.18 -2.50
CA PRO A 245 -3.15 8.97 -1.27
C PRO A 245 -3.65 10.40 -1.48
N PHE A 246 -3.38 11.01 -2.64
CA PHE A 246 -3.88 12.35 -2.96
C PHE A 246 -5.37 12.34 -3.30
N LEU A 247 -5.84 11.31 -4.02
CA LEU A 247 -7.27 11.11 -4.30
C LEU A 247 -8.04 10.90 -3.00
N ARG A 248 -7.53 10.08 -2.11
CA ARG A 248 -8.11 9.81 -0.80
C ARG A 248 -8.21 11.06 0.08
N ALA A 249 -7.16 11.90 0.08
CA ALA A 249 -7.17 13.16 0.82
C ALA A 249 -8.22 14.16 0.32
N MET A 250 -8.65 14.03 -0.95
CA MET A 250 -9.72 14.86 -1.55
C MET A 250 -11.12 14.32 -1.27
N GLY A 251 -11.24 13.07 -0.81
CA GLY A 251 -12.50 12.35 -0.67
C GLY A 251 -13.06 11.93 -2.03
N VAL A 252 -13.12 10.64 -2.27
CA VAL A 252 -13.67 10.08 -3.52
C VAL A 252 -14.68 8.99 -3.22
N PRO A 253 -15.75 8.86 -4.01
CA PRO A 253 -16.64 7.72 -3.86
C PRO A 253 -15.88 6.43 -4.14
N PRO A 254 -16.16 5.31 -3.43
CA PRO A 254 -15.53 4.01 -3.63
C PRO A 254 -15.98 3.39 -4.94
N VAL A 255 -15.36 3.83 -6.04
CA VAL A 255 -15.66 3.32 -7.38
C VAL A 255 -14.80 2.09 -7.63
N ARG A 256 -15.40 0.96 -7.95
CA ARG A 256 -14.69 -0.30 -8.30
C ARG A 256 -13.55 -0.09 -9.30
N LEU A 257 -13.75 0.85 -10.22
CA LEU A 257 -12.74 1.20 -11.22
C LEU A 257 -11.44 1.72 -10.59
N LEU A 258 -11.49 2.46 -9.46
CA LEU A 258 -10.28 2.98 -8.80
C LEU A 258 -9.41 1.84 -8.26
N TYR A 259 -10.03 0.84 -7.61
CA TYR A 259 -9.29 -0.33 -7.10
C TYR A 259 -8.79 -1.22 -8.23
N ALA A 260 -9.62 -1.46 -9.25
CA ALA A 260 -9.18 -2.18 -10.45
C ALA A 260 -8.05 -1.44 -11.17
N ALA A 261 -8.07 -0.10 -11.18
CA ALA A 261 -7.01 0.72 -11.76
C ALA A 261 -5.71 0.61 -10.97
N GLU A 262 -5.74 0.57 -9.65
CA GLU A 262 -4.54 0.40 -8.81
C GLU A 262 -3.83 -0.92 -9.14
N ASP A 263 -4.56 -2.03 -9.15
CA ASP A 263 -4.04 -3.34 -9.51
C ASP A 263 -3.54 -3.41 -10.95
N LEU A 264 -4.31 -2.84 -11.89
CA LEU A 264 -3.92 -2.76 -13.31
C LEU A 264 -2.65 -1.95 -13.51
N LEU A 265 -2.53 -0.81 -12.84
CA LEU A 265 -1.34 0.04 -12.90
C LEU A 265 -0.12 -0.69 -12.29
N GLY A 266 -0.30 -1.41 -11.19
CA GLY A 266 0.73 -2.26 -10.61
C GLY A 266 1.20 -3.37 -11.56
N ALA A 267 0.25 -4.06 -12.21
CA ALA A 267 0.56 -5.06 -13.23
C ALA A 267 1.25 -4.43 -14.46
N GLY A 268 0.85 -3.22 -14.84
CA GLY A 268 1.47 -2.43 -15.91
C GLY A 268 2.92 -2.05 -15.60
N VAL A 269 3.21 -1.64 -14.36
CA VAL A 269 4.59 -1.39 -13.89
C VAL A 269 5.44 -2.65 -14.03
N LEU A 270 4.94 -3.80 -13.55
CA LEU A 270 5.65 -5.08 -13.68
C LEU A 270 5.88 -5.47 -15.14
N LEU A 271 4.88 -5.33 -15.99
CA LEU A 271 5.02 -5.63 -17.42
C LEU A 271 6.07 -4.72 -18.08
N CYS A 272 6.04 -3.42 -17.82
CA CYS A 272 7.05 -2.49 -18.33
C CYS A 272 8.46 -2.80 -17.80
N ALA A 273 8.58 -3.14 -16.52
CA ALA A 273 9.85 -3.55 -15.91
C ALA A 273 10.41 -4.81 -16.59
N LEU A 274 9.58 -5.83 -16.82
CA LEU A 274 9.97 -7.04 -17.54
C LEU A 274 10.42 -6.72 -18.97
N LEU A 275 9.67 -5.91 -19.72
CA LEU A 275 10.01 -5.51 -21.09
C LEU A 275 11.36 -4.79 -21.15
N LEU A 276 11.60 -3.87 -20.23
CA LEU A 276 12.83 -3.07 -20.17
C LEU A 276 14.03 -3.91 -19.72
N ALA A 277 13.89 -4.68 -18.63
CA ALA A 277 14.96 -5.56 -18.13
C ALA A 277 15.31 -6.66 -19.14
N GLY A 278 14.31 -7.22 -19.83
CA GLY A 278 14.51 -8.21 -20.88
C GLY A 278 15.26 -7.66 -22.09
N GLU A 279 15.06 -6.39 -22.44
CA GLU A 279 15.82 -5.73 -23.50
C GLU A 279 17.29 -5.55 -23.14
N LEU A 280 17.58 -5.20 -21.88
CA LEU A 280 18.95 -5.01 -21.39
C LEU A 280 19.72 -6.31 -21.14
N SER A 281 19.01 -7.40 -20.83
CA SER A 281 19.65 -8.69 -20.48
C SER A 281 20.10 -9.55 -21.67
N GLY A 282 19.80 -9.14 -22.90
CA GLY A 282 20.34 -9.73 -24.14
C GLY A 282 19.76 -11.10 -24.51
N TRP A 283 20.49 -11.86 -25.37
CA TRP A 283 19.99 -13.04 -26.10
C TRP A 283 19.68 -14.27 -25.26
N ALA A 284 20.35 -14.48 -24.13
CA ALA A 284 20.29 -15.74 -23.38
C ALA A 284 18.88 -16.09 -22.83
N VAL A 285 18.02 -15.09 -22.63
CA VAL A 285 16.65 -15.23 -22.07
C VAL A 285 15.54 -14.97 -23.08
N ARG A 286 15.89 -14.64 -24.33
CA ARG A 286 14.96 -14.08 -25.32
C ARG A 286 13.74 -14.96 -25.61
N ARG A 287 13.92 -16.29 -25.69
CA ARG A 287 12.83 -17.23 -26.02
C ARG A 287 11.81 -17.32 -24.88
N PHE A 288 12.25 -17.64 -23.67
CA PHE A 288 11.38 -17.72 -22.50
C PHE A 288 10.71 -16.36 -22.20
N HIS A 289 11.51 -15.31 -22.26
CA HIS A 289 11.01 -13.95 -22.00
C HIS A 289 9.86 -13.57 -22.93
N ARG A 290 10.01 -13.77 -24.24
CA ARG A 290 9.01 -13.42 -25.26
C ARG A 290 7.81 -14.36 -25.29
N SER A 291 8.03 -15.65 -25.04
CA SER A 291 6.98 -16.67 -25.18
C SER A 291 6.22 -16.94 -23.89
N VAL A 292 6.76 -16.59 -22.73
CA VAL A 292 6.16 -16.88 -21.42
C VAL A 292 6.04 -15.63 -20.56
N ALA A 293 7.16 -14.98 -20.20
CA ALA A 293 7.14 -13.92 -19.18
C ALA A 293 6.32 -12.69 -19.61
N VAL A 294 6.50 -12.20 -20.84
CA VAL A 294 5.76 -11.03 -21.35
C VAL A 294 4.28 -11.35 -21.58
N PRO A 295 3.89 -12.45 -22.23
CA PRO A 295 2.47 -12.83 -22.37
C PRO A 295 1.78 -13.04 -21.02
N ALA A 296 2.46 -13.66 -20.03
CA ALA A 296 1.93 -13.84 -18.69
C ALA A 296 1.71 -12.48 -17.98
N GLY A 297 2.65 -11.53 -18.13
CA GLY A 297 2.49 -10.17 -17.63
C GLY A 297 1.33 -9.41 -18.27
N ALA A 298 1.15 -9.56 -19.59
CA ALA A 298 0.01 -8.98 -20.29
C ALA A 298 -1.32 -9.64 -19.87
N GLY A 299 -1.30 -10.96 -19.66
CA GLY A 299 -2.44 -11.70 -19.12
C GLY A 299 -2.82 -11.23 -17.71
N LEU A 300 -1.83 -10.93 -16.86
CA LEU A 300 -2.09 -10.36 -15.55
C LEU A 300 -2.78 -8.99 -15.64
N CYS A 301 -2.33 -8.11 -16.54
CA CYS A 301 -3.03 -6.83 -16.76
C CYS A 301 -4.51 -7.02 -17.13
N ALA A 302 -4.83 -8.05 -17.95
CA ALA A 302 -6.22 -8.38 -18.25
C ALA A 302 -6.97 -8.92 -17.03
N VAL A 303 -6.34 -9.78 -16.23
CA VAL A 303 -6.93 -10.34 -15.01
C VAL A 303 -7.21 -9.25 -13.98
N THR A 304 -6.27 -8.33 -13.75
CA THR A 304 -6.42 -7.22 -12.79
C THR A 304 -7.49 -6.20 -13.20
N LEU A 305 -7.90 -6.17 -14.45
CA LEU A 305 -9.03 -5.38 -14.89
C LEU A 305 -10.35 -6.17 -14.84
N VAL A 306 -10.35 -7.39 -15.39
CA VAL A 306 -11.58 -8.19 -15.56
C VAL A 306 -12.08 -8.72 -14.21
N PHE A 307 -11.19 -9.18 -13.36
CA PHE A 307 -11.56 -9.83 -12.10
C PHE A 307 -12.29 -8.87 -11.14
N PRO A 308 -11.74 -7.69 -10.78
CA PRO A 308 -12.43 -6.74 -9.91
C PRO A 308 -13.69 -6.14 -10.54
N MET A 309 -13.72 -5.95 -11.86
CA MET A 309 -14.83 -5.30 -12.53
C MET A 309 -16.02 -6.22 -12.82
N LEU A 310 -15.75 -7.48 -13.18
CA LEU A 310 -16.79 -8.39 -13.68
C LEU A 310 -17.00 -9.61 -12.79
N ILE A 311 -15.98 -10.13 -12.10
CA ILE A 311 -16.08 -11.38 -11.35
C ILE A 311 -16.41 -11.13 -9.88
N LEU A 312 -15.59 -10.35 -9.18
CA LEU A 312 -15.76 -10.09 -7.74
C LEU A 312 -17.13 -9.46 -7.37
N PRO A 313 -17.75 -8.61 -8.20
CA PRO A 313 -19.09 -8.11 -7.88
C PRO A 313 -20.18 -9.17 -7.81
N HIS A 314 -20.00 -10.28 -8.52
CA HIS A 314 -20.96 -11.38 -8.56
C HIS A 314 -20.55 -12.56 -7.66
N VAL A 315 -19.24 -12.74 -7.44
CA VAL A 315 -18.68 -13.82 -6.62
C VAL A 315 -17.58 -13.24 -5.71
N PRO A 316 -17.95 -12.45 -4.69
CA PRO A 316 -16.99 -11.75 -3.83
C PRO A 316 -16.09 -12.71 -3.01
N THR A 317 -16.52 -13.95 -2.79
CA THR A 317 -15.73 -14.99 -2.10
C THR A 317 -14.43 -15.34 -2.81
N LEU A 318 -14.30 -15.03 -4.12
CA LEU A 318 -13.07 -15.24 -4.88
C LEU A 318 -11.99 -14.19 -4.62
N ILE A 319 -12.21 -13.20 -3.73
CA ILE A 319 -11.21 -12.17 -3.42
C ILE A 319 -9.89 -12.76 -2.91
N ASN A 320 -9.94 -13.78 -2.06
CA ASN A 320 -8.76 -14.46 -1.56
C ASN A 320 -8.00 -15.20 -2.68
N THR A 321 -8.72 -15.86 -3.59
CA THR A 321 -8.13 -16.53 -4.76
C THR A 321 -7.44 -15.52 -5.67
N TYR A 322 -8.07 -14.37 -5.89
CA TYR A 322 -7.50 -13.27 -6.66
C TYR A 322 -6.23 -12.73 -6.00
N GLY A 323 -6.23 -12.48 -4.69
CA GLY A 323 -5.06 -12.04 -3.93
C GLY A 323 -3.89 -13.02 -4.03
N VAL A 324 -4.15 -14.33 -3.86
CA VAL A 324 -3.13 -15.38 -4.00
C VAL A 324 -2.55 -15.40 -5.42
N LEU A 325 -3.36 -15.24 -6.46
CA LEU A 325 -2.87 -15.15 -7.84
C LEU A 325 -1.90 -13.98 -8.04
N ILE A 326 -2.26 -12.80 -7.52
CA ILE A 326 -1.39 -11.62 -7.57
C ILE A 326 -0.09 -11.85 -6.80
N PHE A 327 -0.13 -12.45 -5.62
CA PHE A 327 1.05 -12.76 -4.82
C PHE A 327 2.00 -13.73 -5.51
N ILE A 328 1.48 -14.82 -6.07
CA ILE A 328 2.28 -15.79 -6.84
C ILE A 328 2.96 -15.09 -8.01
N TRP A 329 2.22 -14.27 -8.74
CA TRP A 329 2.78 -13.52 -9.86
C TRP A 329 3.86 -12.53 -9.43
N LYS A 330 3.63 -11.73 -8.38
CA LYS A 330 4.64 -10.80 -7.85
C LYS A 330 5.93 -11.55 -7.44
N LEU A 331 5.79 -12.68 -6.76
CA LEU A 331 6.93 -13.50 -6.34
C LEU A 331 7.73 -14.01 -7.56
N LEU A 332 7.06 -14.62 -8.55
CA LEU A 332 7.71 -15.14 -9.74
C LEU A 332 8.35 -14.01 -10.58
N ALA A 333 7.67 -12.89 -10.74
CA ALA A 333 8.19 -11.73 -11.44
C ALA A 333 9.39 -11.11 -10.72
N GLY A 334 9.34 -11.01 -9.38
CA GLY A 334 10.45 -10.53 -8.56
C GLY A 334 11.70 -11.40 -8.70
N LEU A 335 11.57 -12.71 -8.55
CA LEU A 335 12.66 -13.68 -8.76
C LEU A 335 13.22 -13.60 -10.18
N TYR A 336 12.34 -13.48 -11.17
CA TYR A 336 12.75 -13.37 -12.56
C TYR A 336 13.47 -12.05 -12.86
N LEU A 337 13.06 -10.92 -12.26
CA LEU A 337 13.76 -9.64 -12.37
C LEU A 337 15.15 -9.70 -11.75
N VAL A 338 15.34 -10.34 -10.60
CA VAL A 338 16.66 -10.59 -10.00
C VAL A 338 17.52 -11.43 -10.95
N PHE A 339 16.96 -12.46 -11.58
CA PHE A 339 17.66 -13.24 -12.59
C PHE A 339 18.02 -12.40 -13.82
N LEU A 340 17.11 -11.58 -14.36
CA LEU A 340 17.41 -10.68 -15.47
C LEU A 340 18.51 -9.66 -15.11
N ALA A 341 18.49 -9.11 -13.89
CA ALA A 341 19.52 -8.23 -13.39
C ALA A 341 20.93 -8.87 -13.51
N SER A 342 21.07 -10.16 -13.17
CA SER A 342 22.34 -10.90 -13.31
C SER A 342 22.87 -10.97 -14.75
N LYS A 343 22.02 -10.72 -15.76
CA LYS A 343 22.35 -10.75 -17.19
C LYS A 343 22.56 -9.36 -17.79
N ILE A 344 22.28 -8.29 -17.05
CA ILE A 344 22.55 -6.92 -17.51
C ILE A 344 24.07 -6.72 -17.55
N GLY A 345 24.58 -6.24 -18.68
CA GLY A 345 26.01 -5.98 -18.87
C GLY A 345 26.52 -4.86 -17.95
N ALA A 346 27.53 -5.17 -17.15
CA ALA A 346 28.14 -4.23 -16.19
C ALA A 346 29.47 -3.66 -16.72
N GLU A 347 29.47 -3.15 -17.95
CA GLU A 347 30.66 -2.57 -18.58
C GLU A 347 30.82 -1.07 -18.29
N SER A 348 29.79 -0.43 -17.74
CA SER A 348 29.76 1.00 -17.43
C SER A 348 29.08 1.26 -16.09
N ALA A 349 29.35 2.42 -15.49
CA ALA A 349 28.68 2.86 -14.26
C ALA A 349 27.13 2.84 -14.40
N LEU A 350 26.62 3.22 -15.58
CA LEU A 350 25.20 3.14 -15.87
C LEU A 350 24.67 1.70 -15.91
N GLY A 351 25.43 0.77 -16.52
CA GLY A 351 25.10 -0.67 -16.50
C GLY A 351 25.04 -1.23 -15.08
N HIS A 352 25.98 -0.82 -14.20
CA HIS A 352 25.95 -1.16 -12.77
C HIS A 352 24.71 -0.61 -12.09
N GLY A 353 24.33 0.66 -12.34
CA GLY A 353 23.13 1.29 -11.78
C GLY A 353 21.85 0.60 -12.22
N LEU A 354 21.72 0.24 -13.50
CA LEU A 354 20.53 -0.47 -14.04
C LEU A 354 20.42 -1.89 -13.49
N LEU A 355 21.55 -2.61 -13.37
CA LEU A 355 21.61 -3.92 -12.74
C LEU A 355 21.13 -3.82 -11.28
N ALA A 356 21.69 -2.86 -10.51
CA ALA A 356 21.32 -2.65 -9.12
C ALA A 356 19.84 -2.27 -8.97
N ALA A 357 19.34 -1.32 -9.77
CA ALA A 357 17.94 -0.88 -9.73
C ALA A 357 16.97 -2.03 -10.08
N THR A 358 17.28 -2.84 -11.09
CA THR A 358 16.47 -4.00 -11.48
C THR A 358 16.47 -5.08 -10.40
N GLY A 359 17.64 -5.37 -9.83
CA GLY A 359 17.81 -6.34 -8.75
C GLY A 359 17.08 -5.89 -7.46
N LEU A 360 17.18 -4.61 -7.12
CA LEU A 360 16.50 -4.03 -5.96
C LEU A 360 14.98 -4.08 -6.10
N TYR A 361 14.46 -3.74 -7.27
CA TYR A 361 13.01 -3.86 -7.52
C TYR A 361 12.53 -5.30 -7.45
N GLY A 362 13.26 -6.24 -8.07
CA GLY A 362 12.95 -7.67 -7.95
C GLY A 362 12.97 -8.16 -6.50
N LEU A 363 13.98 -7.76 -5.71
CA LEU A 363 14.08 -8.07 -4.29
C LEU A 363 12.89 -7.49 -3.50
N SER A 364 12.54 -6.23 -3.75
CA SER A 364 11.45 -5.55 -3.03
C SER A 364 10.09 -6.22 -3.24
N LEU A 365 9.83 -6.75 -4.45
CA LEU A 365 8.64 -7.56 -4.73
C LEU A 365 8.63 -8.87 -3.95
N VAL A 366 9.77 -9.56 -3.89
CA VAL A 366 9.90 -10.80 -3.10
C VAL A 366 9.69 -10.51 -1.62
N ILE A 367 10.30 -9.46 -1.08
CA ILE A 367 10.13 -9.03 0.30
C ILE A 367 8.65 -8.71 0.57
N SER A 368 7.99 -7.90 -0.25
CA SER A 368 6.58 -7.52 -0.07
C SER A 368 5.66 -8.74 0.00
N VAL A 369 5.92 -9.77 -0.81
CA VAL A 369 5.13 -11.01 -0.77
C VAL A 369 5.43 -11.83 0.49
N LEU A 370 6.71 -12.02 0.84
CA LEU A 370 7.10 -12.85 1.99
C LEU A 370 6.73 -12.22 3.33
N THR A 371 6.57 -10.91 3.39
CA THR A 371 6.28 -10.18 4.62
C THR A 371 4.85 -9.61 4.68
N ALA A 372 3.98 -9.96 3.75
CA ALA A 372 2.62 -9.43 3.64
C ALA A 372 1.78 -9.52 4.94
N ASN A 373 2.04 -10.54 5.79
CA ASN A 373 1.35 -10.71 7.07
C ASN A 373 2.11 -10.16 8.29
N TYR A 374 3.31 -9.60 8.08
CA TYR A 374 4.21 -9.17 9.16
C TYR A 374 4.71 -7.74 9.01
N PHE A 375 4.44 -7.13 7.87
CA PHE A 375 4.86 -5.78 7.57
C PHE A 375 3.75 -5.02 6.85
N GLU A 376 3.40 -3.87 7.41
CA GLU A 376 2.53 -2.88 6.80
C GLU A 376 3.04 -1.49 7.18
N PRO A 377 3.42 -0.64 6.19
CA PRO A 377 3.97 0.67 6.47
C PRO A 377 2.86 1.60 7.00
N VAL A 378 3.20 2.34 8.04
CA VAL A 378 2.28 3.29 8.69
C VAL A 378 2.72 4.75 8.54
N ARG A 379 3.99 4.98 8.23
CA ARG A 379 4.60 6.31 8.06
C ARG A 379 5.00 6.60 6.61
N GLY A 380 5.49 5.60 5.90
CA GLY A 380 6.06 5.73 4.56
C GLY A 380 5.33 4.91 3.50
N ALA A 381 6.10 4.31 2.61
CA ALA A 381 5.63 3.56 1.45
C ALA A 381 6.03 2.07 1.53
N TRP A 382 5.41 1.24 0.69
CA TRP A 382 5.73 -0.17 0.62
C TRP A 382 7.14 -0.43 0.04
N PRO A 383 7.82 -1.53 0.41
CA PRO A 383 9.15 -1.87 -0.14
C PRO A 383 9.17 -1.89 -1.67
N GLU A 384 8.12 -2.41 -2.31
CA GLU A 384 8.01 -2.45 -3.77
C GLU A 384 7.86 -1.06 -4.42
N GLU A 385 7.39 -0.08 -3.68
CA GLU A 385 7.26 1.31 -4.14
C GLU A 385 8.62 2.01 -4.13
N TYR A 386 9.42 1.81 -3.08
CA TYR A 386 10.80 2.28 -3.04
C TYR A 386 11.67 1.60 -4.10
N GLY A 387 11.54 0.26 -4.26
CA GLY A 387 12.25 -0.50 -5.29
C GLY A 387 11.85 -0.09 -6.71
N GLY A 388 10.57 0.14 -6.94
CA GLY A 388 10.04 0.65 -8.20
C GLY A 388 10.53 2.05 -8.53
N PHE A 389 10.63 2.93 -7.54
CA PHE A 389 11.20 4.27 -7.72
C PHE A 389 12.69 4.21 -8.09
N ALA A 390 13.47 3.33 -7.45
CA ALA A 390 14.87 3.10 -7.82
C ALA A 390 14.98 2.62 -9.29
N LEU A 391 14.09 1.74 -9.75
CA LEU A 391 14.04 1.30 -11.15
C LEU A 391 13.73 2.46 -12.10
N VAL A 392 12.76 3.31 -11.77
CA VAL A 392 12.39 4.52 -12.53
C VAL A 392 13.61 5.43 -12.68
N LEU A 393 14.34 5.70 -11.58
CA LEU A 393 15.54 6.52 -11.61
C LEU A 393 16.67 5.90 -12.46
N GLY A 394 16.84 4.58 -12.40
CA GLY A 394 17.80 3.86 -13.22
C GLY A 394 17.53 4.04 -14.72
N PHE A 395 16.27 3.92 -15.14
CA PHE A 395 15.88 4.15 -16.54
C PHE A 395 15.93 5.63 -16.94
N ALA A 396 15.61 6.55 -16.03
CA ALA A 396 15.79 7.98 -16.28
C ALA A 396 17.24 8.32 -16.59
N ALA A 397 18.20 7.81 -15.81
CA ALA A 397 19.63 8.00 -16.06
C ALA A 397 20.05 7.43 -17.43
N LEU A 398 19.49 6.28 -17.84
CA LEU A 398 19.73 5.73 -19.19
C LEU A 398 19.22 6.67 -20.30
N MET A 399 18.03 7.25 -20.11
CA MET A 399 17.46 8.15 -21.11
C MET A 399 18.26 9.44 -21.24
N VAL A 400 18.67 10.05 -20.12
CA VAL A 400 19.51 11.25 -20.13
C VAL A 400 20.83 10.97 -20.89
N ARG A 401 21.51 9.86 -20.60
CA ARG A 401 22.74 9.52 -21.31
C ARG A 401 22.53 9.36 -22.83
N ARG A 402 21.40 8.76 -23.25
CA ARG A 402 21.10 8.59 -24.68
C ARG A 402 20.75 9.89 -25.39
N SER A 403 20.21 10.88 -24.68
CA SER A 403 19.89 12.18 -25.27
C SER A 403 21.09 13.12 -25.39
N VAL A 404 22.19 12.82 -24.71
CA VAL A 404 23.42 13.62 -24.72
C VAL A 404 24.49 13.05 -25.71
N LEU A 405 24.37 11.78 -26.10
CA LEU A 405 25.20 11.10 -27.09
C LEU A 405 24.55 11.05 -28.45
#